data_818802e3988d162ac6f31e9358309a83
#
_entry.id   818802e3988d162ac6f31e9358309a83
#
_cell.length_a   1.000
_cell.length_b   1.000
_cell.length_c   1.000
_cell.angle_alpha   90.00
_cell.angle_beta   90.00
_cell.angle_gamma   90.00
#
_symmetry.space_group_name_H-M   'P 1'
#
loop_
_entity.id
_entity.type
_entity.pdbx_description
1 polymer ?
#
loop_
_entity_poly.entity_id
_entity_poly.type
_entity_poly.pdbx_seq_one_letter_code
_entity_poly.pdbx_strand_id
1 'polypeptide(L)'
;VREKKMKKIITTLCTLAMSLSLFGCTAGLTDNPNYNASASEEDTSKEKTVLRIGMECDYAPNNWQESTATDTNLPISNLSGFYAEGYDIQMSKLLAEKMDVDIEIVKLAWTGLIQALKEGQIDMIIAGMADTSERKESIAFSNTYSVRKTEYVLVVQSDSKYVNATSIQDFSGATVIGQINTFYDTAIDQINGVVHAPAAQDVPNMTSQLQEGLVDAIVLDEDTAESKYKEDDDYKILTFDEGKGFTIDMTGACVGIRLEDTTLLKNVNDALAQIDTSTREKLMEEAKANMPK
;
A
#
# COMPACT_ATOMS: atom_id res chain seq x y z
N VAL A 1 29.92 5.62 49.87
CA VAL A 1 29.66 6.59 50.94
C VAL A 1 28.78 7.72 50.43
N ARG A 2 27.64 7.89 51.11
CA ARG A 2 26.56 8.92 51.07
C ARG A 2 25.48 8.69 50.00
N GLU A 3 24.40 8.10 50.29
CA GLU A 3 23.14 8.38 51.06
C GLU A 3 22.56 9.79 51.00
N LYS A 4 21.19 9.75 50.67
CA LYS A 4 20.07 10.62 51.08
C LYS A 4 19.90 11.92 50.27
N LYS A 5 18.68 12.18 49.70
CA LYS A 5 17.43 12.47 50.44
C LYS A 5 16.18 12.42 49.55
N MET A 6 15.17 11.71 50.04
CA MET A 6 13.74 11.84 49.67
C MET A 6 13.20 13.18 50.14
N LYS A 7 12.32 13.83 49.35
CA LYS A 7 11.26 14.70 49.87
C LYS A 7 9.93 14.43 49.17
N LYS A 8 8.99 13.91 49.95
CA LYS A 8 7.54 13.92 49.73
C LYS A 8 7.03 15.35 50.00
N ILE A 9 6.02 15.79 49.26
CA ILE A 9 5.00 16.80 49.69
C ILE A 9 3.88 16.67 48.62
N ILE A 10 2.79 16.09 49.03
CA ILE A 10 1.48 16.50 49.59
C ILE A 10 0.43 16.81 48.52
N THR A 11 -0.59 15.99 48.58
CA THR A 11 -1.96 16.04 48.09
C THR A 11 -2.65 17.36 48.40
N THR A 12 -3.39 17.95 47.43
CA THR A 12 -4.51 18.83 47.75
C THR A 12 -5.71 18.46 46.88
N LEU A 13 -6.70 17.93 47.56
CA LEU A 13 -8.08 17.67 47.16
C LEU A 13 -8.81 19.02 47.17
N CYS A 14 -9.50 19.43 46.13
CA CYS A 14 -10.53 20.45 46.15
C CYS A 14 -11.79 19.93 45.48
N THR A 15 -12.70 19.49 46.29
CA THR A 15 -14.14 19.33 46.04
C THR A 15 -14.83 20.68 46.31
N LEU A 16 -15.68 21.14 45.37
CA LEU A 16 -16.81 22.06 45.66
C LEU A 16 -17.73 22.05 44.44
N ALA A 17 -18.83 21.40 44.52
CA ALA A 17 -20.16 21.79 45.06
C ALA A 17 -21.08 22.38 43.98
N MET A 18 -22.18 21.64 43.78
CA MET A 18 -23.39 22.00 43.04
C MET A 18 -23.98 23.33 43.51
N SER A 19 -24.57 24.06 42.55
CA SER A 19 -25.70 24.93 42.84
C SER A 19 -26.73 24.89 41.76
N LEU A 20 -27.83 24.19 42.06
CA LEU A 20 -29.14 24.35 41.42
C LEU A 20 -29.64 25.76 41.73
N SER A 21 -30.09 26.47 40.72
CA SER A 21 -31.04 27.59 40.93
C SER A 21 -32.19 27.44 39.93
N LEU A 22 -33.27 26.90 40.45
CA LEU A 22 -34.62 27.07 39.95
C LEU A 22 -35.08 28.48 40.23
N PHE A 23 -35.45 29.24 39.21
CA PHE A 23 -36.38 30.35 39.34
C PHE A 23 -37.42 30.26 38.24
N GLY A 24 -38.60 29.88 38.61
CA GLY A 24 -39.79 30.09 37.82
C GLY A 24 -40.35 31.47 38.06
N CYS A 25 -40.86 32.08 37.00
CA CYS A 25 -41.86 33.11 37.10
C CYS A 25 -42.74 33.07 35.85
N THR A 26 -44.02 32.94 36.11
CA THR A 26 -45.14 32.95 35.20
C THR A 26 -45.49 34.35 34.72
N ALA A 27 -46.14 34.37 33.59
CA ALA A 27 -47.19 35.29 33.09
C ALA A 27 -46.79 36.31 32.02
N GLY A 28 -47.55 36.23 30.93
CA GLY A 28 -47.69 37.29 29.90
C GLY A 28 -48.02 36.74 28.53
N LEU A 29 -49.33 36.39 28.33
CA LEU A 29 -49.91 36.14 27.01
C LEU A 29 -49.87 37.43 26.17
N THR A 30 -49.25 37.39 24.99
CA THR A 30 -49.71 38.17 23.82
C THR A 30 -49.48 37.34 22.57
N ASP A 31 -50.56 36.99 21.89
CA ASP A 31 -50.62 36.34 20.59
C ASP A 31 -49.91 37.20 19.53
N ASN A 32 -48.94 36.60 18.87
CA ASN A 32 -48.42 37.10 17.60
C ASN A 32 -48.46 35.96 16.56
N PRO A 33 -49.38 35.99 15.58
CA PRO A 33 -49.58 34.90 14.62
C PRO A 33 -48.66 35.05 13.38
N ASN A 34 -47.36 35.14 13.53
CA ASN A 34 -46.41 35.04 12.41
C ASN A 34 -45.03 34.59 12.89
N TYR A 35 -44.96 33.43 13.55
CA TYR A 35 -43.69 32.75 13.71
C TYR A 35 -43.63 31.60 12.69
N ASN A 36 -43.08 31.90 11.51
CA ASN A 36 -42.60 30.89 10.60
C ASN A 36 -41.40 30.22 11.28
N ALA A 37 -41.64 29.08 11.91
CA ALA A 37 -40.57 28.18 12.31
C ALA A 37 -39.96 27.64 11.02
N SER A 38 -38.92 28.31 10.54
CA SER A 38 -37.92 27.70 9.67
C SER A 38 -37.31 26.54 10.47
N ALA A 39 -37.80 25.35 10.21
CA ALA A 39 -37.08 24.15 10.60
C ALA A 39 -35.71 24.26 9.93
N SER A 40 -34.70 24.55 10.73
CA SER A 40 -33.31 24.27 10.34
C SER A 40 -33.28 22.77 10.10
N GLU A 41 -33.22 22.36 8.84
CA GLU A 41 -32.78 21.02 8.49
C GLU A 41 -31.43 20.86 9.17
N GLU A 42 -31.38 20.06 10.23
CA GLU A 42 -30.13 19.51 10.72
C GLU A 42 -29.55 18.73 9.56
N ASP A 43 -28.52 19.27 8.95
CA ASP A 43 -27.64 18.56 8.03
C ASP A 43 -26.98 17.42 8.83
N THR A 44 -27.68 16.29 8.88
CA THR A 44 -27.13 15.02 9.37
C THR A 44 -26.30 14.41 8.26
N SER A 45 -25.28 15.12 7.77
CA SER A 45 -24.20 14.48 7.04
C SER A 45 -23.49 13.55 8.04
N LYS A 46 -23.80 12.26 7.99
CA LYS A 46 -23.02 11.26 8.72
C LYS A 46 -21.57 11.43 8.29
N GLU A 47 -20.72 11.83 9.24
CA GLU A 47 -19.28 11.86 9.04
C GLU A 47 -18.83 10.48 8.55
N LYS A 48 -18.24 10.43 7.34
CA LYS A 48 -17.78 9.17 6.77
C LYS A 48 -16.62 8.62 7.57
N THR A 49 -16.56 7.31 7.69
CA THR A 49 -15.39 6.64 8.27
C THR A 49 -14.19 6.88 7.38
N VAL A 50 -13.07 7.32 7.94
CA VAL A 50 -11.80 7.46 7.24
C VAL A 50 -10.98 6.20 7.45
N LEU A 51 -10.54 5.55 6.36
CA LEU A 51 -9.64 4.40 6.38
C LEU A 51 -8.25 4.81 5.94
N ARG A 52 -7.24 4.45 6.73
CA ARG A 52 -5.83 4.73 6.44
C ARG A 52 -5.24 3.56 5.65
N ILE A 53 -4.71 3.86 4.47
CA ILE A 53 -4.14 2.89 3.55
C ILE A 53 -2.62 3.04 3.54
N GLY A 54 -1.91 1.98 3.92
CA GLY A 54 -0.44 1.94 3.91
C GLY A 54 0.11 1.43 2.57
N MET A 55 1.14 2.12 2.07
CA MET A 55 1.93 1.73 0.91
C MET A 55 3.32 2.34 0.95
N GLU A 56 4.26 1.83 0.13
CA GLU A 56 5.63 2.35 0.13
C GLU A 56 5.83 3.59 -0.75
N CYS A 57 4.99 3.80 -1.77
CA CYS A 57 5.06 4.88 -2.76
C CYS A 57 6.42 4.95 -3.48
N ASP A 58 7.04 3.80 -3.77
CA ASP A 58 8.32 3.66 -4.48
C ASP A 58 8.28 2.48 -5.46
N TYR A 59 7.08 2.02 -5.85
CA TYR A 59 6.82 0.82 -6.63
C TYR A 59 5.90 1.12 -7.83
N ALA A 60 6.38 1.89 -8.81
CA ALA A 60 5.67 2.13 -10.08
C ALA A 60 5.60 0.84 -10.94
N PRO A 61 4.49 0.57 -11.66
CA PRO A 61 3.30 1.40 -11.85
C PRO A 61 2.23 1.23 -10.76
N ASN A 62 2.48 0.42 -9.73
CA ASN A 62 1.50 0.15 -8.68
C ASN A 62 1.28 1.36 -7.77
N ASN A 63 2.35 1.89 -7.18
CA ASN A 63 2.29 3.09 -6.36
C ASN A 63 3.63 3.84 -6.35
N TRP A 64 3.62 5.15 -6.55
CA TRP A 64 4.81 6.00 -6.47
C TRP A 64 4.48 7.39 -5.95
N GLN A 65 5.52 8.12 -5.56
CA GLN A 65 5.41 9.47 -5.01
C GLN A 65 5.58 10.54 -6.08
N GLU A 66 4.70 11.54 -6.06
CA GLU A 66 4.73 12.73 -6.90
C GLU A 66 4.80 14.01 -6.07
N SER A 67 5.40 15.07 -6.64
CA SER A 67 5.46 16.39 -6.01
C SER A 67 4.36 17.35 -6.48
N THR A 68 3.55 16.94 -7.45
CA THR A 68 2.51 17.77 -8.07
C THR A 68 1.16 17.09 -7.95
N ALA A 69 0.14 17.82 -7.50
CA ALA A 69 -1.23 17.33 -7.46
C ALA A 69 -1.78 17.16 -8.89
N THR A 70 -2.51 16.06 -9.09
CA THR A 70 -3.25 15.74 -10.32
C THR A 70 -4.66 15.28 -9.99
N ASP A 71 -5.50 15.04 -11.00
CA ASP A 71 -6.84 14.46 -10.78
C ASP A 71 -6.79 12.96 -10.41
N THR A 72 -5.65 12.32 -10.65
CA THR A 72 -5.47 10.88 -10.46
C THR A 72 -4.84 10.54 -9.11
N ASN A 73 -3.97 11.38 -8.55
CA ASN A 73 -3.27 11.11 -7.31
C ASN A 73 -4.02 11.54 -6.04
N LEU A 74 -3.51 11.15 -4.88
CA LEU A 74 -4.01 11.54 -3.55
C LEU A 74 -2.88 12.07 -2.68
N PRO A 75 -3.15 13.05 -1.78
CA PRO A 75 -2.14 13.50 -0.83
C PRO A 75 -1.63 12.36 0.04
N ILE A 76 -0.32 12.35 0.32
CA ILE A 76 0.27 11.49 1.34
C ILE A 76 0.11 12.18 2.70
N SER A 77 -0.71 11.62 3.59
CA SER A 77 -1.13 12.29 4.83
C SER A 77 0.02 12.57 5.80
N ASN A 78 1.03 11.71 5.82
CA ASN A 78 2.22 11.84 6.67
C ASN A 78 3.44 12.47 5.95
N LEU A 79 3.27 12.98 4.72
CA LEU A 79 4.34 13.63 3.95
C LEU A 79 3.81 14.85 3.20
N SER A 80 3.85 16.02 3.86
CA SER A 80 3.30 17.26 3.33
C SER A 80 3.91 17.68 1.99
N GLY A 81 3.06 18.04 1.02
CA GLY A 81 3.48 18.51 -0.30
C GLY A 81 3.79 17.39 -1.29
N PHE A 82 3.53 16.13 -0.92
CA PHE A 82 3.68 14.98 -1.80
C PHE A 82 2.36 14.20 -1.94
N TYR A 83 2.26 13.49 -3.06
CA TYR A 83 1.07 12.78 -3.49
C TYR A 83 1.45 11.35 -3.88
N ALA A 84 0.57 10.41 -3.65
CA ALA A 84 0.70 9.04 -4.12
C ALA A 84 -0.08 8.86 -5.42
N GLU A 85 0.55 8.29 -6.42
CA GLU A 85 0.00 8.01 -7.75
C GLU A 85 0.15 6.51 -8.06
N GLY A 86 -0.64 5.99 -9.00
CA GLY A 86 -0.50 4.64 -9.53
C GLY A 86 -1.75 3.78 -9.41
N TYR A 87 -1.61 2.52 -9.84
CA TYR A 87 -2.71 1.55 -9.88
C TYR A 87 -3.34 1.32 -8.49
N ASP A 88 -2.53 1.18 -7.44
CA ASP A 88 -3.01 0.97 -6.08
C ASP A 88 -3.84 2.17 -5.58
N ILE A 89 -3.49 3.39 -6.00
CA ILE A 89 -4.24 4.60 -5.66
C ILE A 89 -5.60 4.61 -6.35
N GLN A 90 -5.65 4.26 -7.64
CA GLN A 90 -6.91 4.19 -8.38
C GLN A 90 -7.83 3.10 -7.81
N MET A 91 -7.29 1.94 -7.47
CA MET A 91 -8.03 0.86 -6.80
C MET A 91 -8.53 1.31 -5.42
N SER A 92 -7.71 2.03 -4.65
CA SER A 92 -8.10 2.59 -3.35
C SER A 92 -9.26 3.57 -3.47
N LYS A 93 -9.26 4.46 -4.47
CA LYS A 93 -10.36 5.39 -4.77
C LYS A 93 -11.66 4.65 -5.10
N LEU A 94 -11.59 3.62 -5.96
CA LEU A 94 -12.76 2.81 -6.32
C LEU A 94 -13.32 2.04 -5.12
N LEU A 95 -12.45 1.44 -4.30
CA LEU A 95 -12.88 0.75 -3.08
C LEU A 95 -13.55 1.70 -2.11
N ALA A 96 -12.98 2.89 -1.90
CA ALA A 96 -13.56 3.93 -1.04
C ALA A 96 -14.96 4.36 -1.51
N GLU A 97 -15.13 4.60 -2.82
CA GLU A 97 -16.42 4.92 -3.43
C GLU A 97 -17.47 3.83 -3.18
N LYS A 98 -17.11 2.56 -3.44
CA LYS A 98 -18.05 1.43 -3.28
C LYS A 98 -18.38 1.08 -1.84
N MET A 99 -17.50 1.39 -0.90
CA MET A 99 -17.72 1.20 0.53
C MET A 99 -18.34 2.42 1.22
N ASP A 100 -18.50 3.55 0.52
CA ASP A 100 -18.96 4.84 1.06
C ASP A 100 -18.13 5.32 2.26
N VAL A 101 -16.78 5.29 2.10
CA VAL A 101 -15.81 5.74 3.10
C VAL A 101 -14.87 6.78 2.51
N ASP A 102 -14.21 7.55 3.37
CA ASP A 102 -13.07 8.38 3.00
C ASP A 102 -11.75 7.61 3.23
N ILE A 103 -10.69 8.01 2.54
CA ILE A 103 -9.38 7.35 2.66
C ILE A 103 -8.26 8.35 2.85
N GLU A 104 -7.23 7.91 3.56
CA GLU A 104 -5.94 8.60 3.69
C GLU A 104 -4.81 7.67 3.27
N ILE A 105 -3.88 8.19 2.47
CA ILE A 105 -2.68 7.43 2.08
C ILE A 105 -1.57 7.71 3.08
N VAL A 106 -0.99 6.64 3.64
CA VAL A 106 0.12 6.70 4.59
C VAL A 106 1.34 6.05 3.96
N LYS A 107 2.39 6.84 3.68
CA LYS A 107 3.66 6.31 3.17
C LYS A 107 4.45 5.66 4.31
N LEU A 108 4.82 4.39 4.12
CA LEU A 108 5.62 3.60 5.06
C LEU A 108 6.67 2.78 4.29
N ALA A 109 7.78 2.45 4.93
CA ALA A 109 8.70 1.49 4.36
C ALA A 109 7.99 0.13 4.17
N TRP A 110 8.28 -0.57 3.07
CA TRP A 110 7.71 -1.89 2.76
C TRP A 110 7.75 -2.85 3.95
N THR A 111 8.91 -2.95 4.59
CA THR A 111 9.15 -3.85 5.74
C THR A 111 8.33 -3.49 6.99
N GLY A 112 7.78 -2.29 7.07
CA GLY A 112 6.99 -1.79 8.19
C GLY A 112 5.47 -1.97 8.03
N LEU A 113 4.97 -2.26 6.81
CA LEU A 113 3.53 -2.23 6.50
C LEU A 113 2.71 -3.20 7.37
N ILE A 114 3.12 -4.46 7.47
CA ILE A 114 2.40 -5.48 8.26
C ILE A 114 2.40 -5.12 9.76
N GLN A 115 3.52 -4.61 10.28
CA GLN A 115 3.58 -4.19 11.68
C GLN A 115 2.68 -2.99 11.95
N ALA A 116 2.71 -1.97 11.08
CA ALA A 116 1.85 -0.78 11.18
C ALA A 116 0.35 -1.15 11.13
N LEU A 117 -0.02 -2.13 10.28
CA LEU A 117 -1.39 -2.66 10.22
C LEU A 117 -1.79 -3.30 11.55
N LYS A 118 -0.95 -4.18 12.10
CA LYS A 118 -1.20 -4.87 13.39
C LYS A 118 -1.29 -3.90 14.56
N GLU A 119 -0.52 -2.82 14.54
CA GLU A 119 -0.52 -1.78 15.59
C GLU A 119 -1.66 -0.75 15.40
N GLY A 120 -2.47 -0.87 14.36
CA GLY A 120 -3.58 0.04 14.08
C GLY A 120 -3.13 1.44 13.64
N GLN A 121 -1.91 1.60 13.13
CA GLN A 121 -1.44 2.84 12.51
C GLN A 121 -2.07 3.05 11.13
N ILE A 122 -2.36 1.95 10.44
CA ILE A 122 -3.13 1.89 9.19
C ILE A 122 -4.24 0.85 9.31
N ASP A 123 -5.24 0.90 8.44
CA ASP A 123 -6.40 0.03 8.47
C ASP A 123 -6.39 -1.00 7.34
N MET A 124 -5.70 -0.69 6.24
CA MET A 124 -5.49 -1.59 5.09
C MET A 124 -4.08 -1.41 4.52
N ILE A 125 -3.58 -2.46 3.87
CA ILE A 125 -2.40 -2.41 3.00
C ILE A 125 -2.88 -2.58 1.57
N ILE A 126 -2.64 -1.59 0.70
CA ILE A 126 -2.85 -1.69 -0.75
C ILE A 126 -1.53 -1.24 -1.39
N ALA A 127 -0.66 -2.20 -1.70
CA ALA A 127 0.74 -1.95 -2.03
C ALA A 127 1.32 -3.05 -2.96
N GLY A 128 0.53 -3.55 -3.89
CA GLY A 128 0.96 -4.68 -4.73
C GLY A 128 1.24 -5.97 -3.93
N MET A 129 0.80 -6.04 -2.67
CA MET A 129 1.17 -7.12 -1.75
C MET A 129 0.47 -8.44 -2.08
N ALA A 130 1.25 -9.49 -2.36
CA ALA A 130 0.74 -10.82 -2.57
C ALA A 130 0.41 -11.55 -1.25
N ASP A 131 -0.55 -12.47 -1.31
CA ASP A 131 -1.13 -13.25 -0.21
C ASP A 131 -0.31 -14.52 0.12
N THR A 132 0.98 -14.38 0.39
CA THR A 132 1.84 -15.54 0.70
C THR A 132 1.38 -16.29 1.95
N SER A 133 1.70 -17.59 2.02
CA SER A 133 1.37 -18.44 3.18
C SER A 133 1.92 -17.87 4.48
N GLU A 134 3.16 -17.34 4.47
CA GLU A 134 3.79 -16.71 5.63
C GLU A 134 3.01 -15.48 6.11
N ARG A 135 2.61 -14.59 5.18
CA ARG A 135 1.86 -13.38 5.54
C ARG A 135 0.47 -13.70 6.09
N LYS A 136 -0.19 -14.75 5.57
CA LYS A 136 -1.50 -15.24 6.04
C LYS A 136 -1.49 -15.71 7.49
N GLU A 137 -0.33 -16.04 8.06
CA GLU A 137 -0.20 -16.32 9.49
C GLU A 137 -0.36 -15.06 10.36
N SER A 138 -0.13 -13.88 9.79
CA SER A 138 -0.09 -12.60 10.50
C SER A 138 -1.25 -11.67 10.19
N ILE A 139 -1.77 -11.68 8.96
CA ILE A 139 -2.83 -10.80 8.49
C ILE A 139 -3.79 -11.55 7.55
N ALA A 140 -5.01 -11.03 7.40
CA ALA A 140 -5.98 -11.50 6.42
C ALA A 140 -5.78 -10.81 5.07
N PHE A 141 -6.18 -11.49 4.00
CA PHE A 141 -6.12 -10.97 2.63
C PHE A 141 -7.49 -11.03 1.96
N SER A 142 -7.79 -10.01 1.16
CA SER A 142 -8.93 -9.99 0.27
C SER A 142 -8.75 -10.96 -0.92
N ASN A 143 -9.78 -11.06 -1.75
CA ASN A 143 -9.63 -11.54 -3.12
C ASN A 143 -8.62 -10.64 -3.86
N THR A 144 -7.95 -11.20 -4.88
CA THR A 144 -6.98 -10.42 -5.66
C THR A 144 -7.63 -9.27 -6.42
N TYR A 145 -6.93 -8.14 -6.46
CA TYR A 145 -7.25 -7.01 -7.33
C TYR A 145 -6.32 -6.90 -8.55
N SER A 146 -5.35 -7.81 -8.69
CA SER A 146 -4.48 -7.88 -9.88
C SER A 146 -5.28 -7.98 -11.16
N VAL A 147 -4.74 -7.40 -12.23
CA VAL A 147 -5.33 -7.44 -13.57
C VAL A 147 -5.24 -8.85 -14.16
N ARG A 148 -4.09 -9.49 -14.01
CA ARG A 148 -3.76 -10.82 -14.54
C ARG A 148 -2.92 -11.62 -13.54
N LYS A 149 -2.66 -12.88 -13.86
CA LYS A 149 -1.68 -13.68 -13.11
C LYS A 149 -0.31 -13.01 -13.23
N THR A 150 0.33 -12.78 -12.10
CA THR A 150 1.68 -12.23 -12.05
C THR A 150 2.68 -13.23 -12.63
N GLU A 151 3.52 -12.76 -13.54
CA GLU A 151 4.70 -13.47 -14.02
C GLU A 151 5.96 -12.75 -13.54
N TYR A 152 7.02 -13.51 -13.30
CA TYR A 152 8.30 -12.95 -12.84
C TYR A 152 9.37 -13.16 -13.89
N VAL A 153 10.17 -12.12 -14.06
CA VAL A 153 11.20 -11.98 -15.08
C VAL A 153 12.53 -11.65 -14.46
N LEU A 154 13.59 -11.83 -15.21
CA LEU A 154 14.91 -11.30 -14.88
C LEU A 154 15.21 -10.10 -15.78
N VAL A 155 15.70 -9.01 -15.16
CA VAL A 155 16.22 -7.86 -15.90
C VAL A 155 17.73 -7.85 -15.79
N VAL A 156 18.43 -7.69 -16.92
CA VAL A 156 19.89 -7.63 -17.03
C VAL A 156 20.31 -6.40 -17.82
N GLN A 157 21.55 -5.97 -17.71
CA GLN A 157 22.12 -4.98 -18.62
C GLN A 157 22.21 -5.56 -20.04
N SER A 158 22.06 -4.74 -21.08
CA SER A 158 22.02 -5.20 -22.48
C SER A 158 23.35 -5.78 -22.98
N ASP A 159 24.47 -5.47 -22.34
CA ASP A 159 25.78 -6.03 -22.61
C ASP A 159 26.15 -7.23 -21.72
N SER A 160 25.20 -7.67 -20.88
CA SER A 160 25.40 -8.81 -19.97
C SER A 160 25.64 -10.12 -20.75
N LYS A 161 26.53 -10.95 -20.24
CA LYS A 161 26.73 -12.33 -20.76
C LYS A 161 25.45 -13.19 -20.68
N TYR A 162 24.46 -12.79 -19.88
CA TYR A 162 23.19 -13.49 -19.69
C TYR A 162 22.07 -13.00 -20.62
N VAL A 163 22.31 -12.01 -21.49
CA VAL A 163 21.30 -11.39 -22.36
C VAL A 163 20.54 -12.37 -23.28
N ASN A 164 21.11 -13.54 -23.56
CA ASN A 164 20.51 -14.60 -24.37
C ASN A 164 20.06 -15.82 -23.54
N ALA A 165 19.92 -15.69 -22.23
CA ALA A 165 19.44 -16.76 -21.38
C ALA A 165 18.02 -17.19 -21.79
N THR A 166 17.76 -18.47 -21.80
CA THR A 166 16.47 -19.09 -22.18
C THR A 166 15.79 -19.80 -21.01
N SER A 167 16.46 -19.87 -19.87
CA SER A 167 15.96 -20.43 -18.63
C SER A 167 16.57 -19.68 -17.44
N ILE A 168 15.86 -19.66 -16.32
CA ILE A 168 16.44 -19.15 -15.06
C ILE A 168 17.68 -19.95 -14.66
N GLN A 169 17.81 -21.20 -15.08
CA GLN A 169 18.98 -22.05 -14.79
C GLN A 169 20.25 -21.62 -15.51
N ASP A 170 20.15 -20.80 -16.58
CA ASP A 170 21.31 -20.21 -17.26
C ASP A 170 22.04 -19.17 -16.38
N PHE A 171 21.40 -18.73 -15.29
CA PHE A 171 21.97 -17.80 -14.29
C PHE A 171 22.80 -18.50 -13.20
N SER A 172 23.15 -19.76 -13.37
CA SER A 172 24.09 -20.44 -12.47
C SER A 172 25.41 -19.67 -12.38
N GLY A 173 25.81 -19.29 -11.16
CA GLY A 173 26.98 -18.45 -10.89
C GLY A 173 26.76 -16.94 -11.12
N ALA A 174 25.58 -16.51 -11.51
CA ALA A 174 25.22 -15.09 -11.55
C ALA A 174 24.94 -14.56 -10.13
N THR A 175 25.23 -13.27 -9.92
CA THR A 175 24.81 -12.54 -8.71
C THR A 175 23.43 -11.94 -8.97
N VAL A 176 22.39 -12.40 -8.26
CA VAL A 176 21.01 -11.98 -8.46
C VAL A 176 20.45 -11.40 -7.18
N ILE A 177 19.66 -10.31 -7.28
CA ILE A 177 19.05 -9.61 -6.14
C ILE A 177 17.54 -9.50 -6.30
N GLY A 178 16.83 -9.54 -5.16
CA GLY A 178 15.41 -9.27 -5.03
C GLY A 178 15.14 -8.24 -3.92
N GLN A 179 13.89 -7.83 -3.79
CA GLN A 179 13.46 -6.97 -2.70
C GLN A 179 13.18 -7.81 -1.45
N ILE A 180 13.65 -7.36 -0.31
CA ILE A 180 13.48 -8.05 0.98
C ILE A 180 11.99 -8.31 1.31
N ASN A 181 11.71 -9.49 1.87
CA ASN A 181 10.35 -9.91 2.25
C ASN A 181 9.36 -9.95 1.07
N THR A 182 9.85 -10.20 -0.14
CA THR A 182 9.01 -10.41 -1.33
C THR A 182 9.33 -11.74 -2.01
N PHE A 183 8.48 -12.12 -2.97
CA PHE A 183 8.78 -13.26 -3.83
C PHE A 183 9.98 -13.00 -4.75
N TYR A 184 10.32 -11.74 -5.06
CA TYR A 184 11.50 -11.41 -5.86
C TYR A 184 12.78 -11.97 -5.23
N ASP A 185 12.87 -11.92 -3.91
CA ASP A 185 14.01 -12.43 -3.18
C ASP A 185 13.98 -13.96 -3.07
N THR A 186 12.85 -14.52 -2.60
CA THR A 186 12.74 -15.97 -2.40
C THR A 186 12.76 -16.77 -3.70
N ALA A 187 12.35 -16.18 -4.83
CA ALA A 187 12.37 -16.81 -6.15
C ALA A 187 13.80 -17.12 -6.63
N ILE A 188 14.79 -16.34 -6.18
CA ILE A 188 16.20 -16.48 -6.56
C ILE A 188 16.71 -17.89 -6.22
N ASP A 189 16.27 -18.48 -5.13
CA ASP A 189 16.66 -19.81 -4.67
C ASP A 189 16.22 -20.94 -5.62
N GLN A 190 15.35 -20.65 -6.59
CA GLN A 190 14.99 -21.60 -7.67
C GLN A 190 16.10 -21.76 -8.72
N ILE A 191 17.10 -20.85 -8.72
CA ILE A 191 18.22 -20.88 -9.66
C ILE A 191 19.37 -21.70 -9.05
N ASN A 192 19.67 -22.83 -9.63
CA ASN A 192 20.73 -23.69 -9.13
C ASN A 192 22.12 -23.04 -9.24
N GLY A 193 22.83 -22.92 -8.10
CA GLY A 193 24.19 -22.36 -8.08
C GLY A 193 24.27 -20.83 -8.28
N VAL A 194 23.18 -20.12 -8.12
CA VAL A 194 23.16 -18.66 -8.11
C VAL A 194 23.95 -18.10 -6.92
N VAL A 195 24.52 -16.91 -7.07
CA VAL A 195 25.00 -16.09 -5.96
C VAL A 195 23.86 -15.17 -5.54
N HIS A 196 23.13 -15.56 -4.51
CA HIS A 196 22.01 -14.77 -3.98
C HIS A 196 22.57 -13.57 -3.22
N ALA A 197 22.42 -12.36 -3.79
CA ALA A 197 22.86 -11.13 -3.16
C ALA A 197 22.01 -10.77 -1.93
N PRO A 198 22.54 -10.01 -0.95
CA PRO A 198 21.71 -9.48 0.13
C PRO A 198 20.53 -8.66 -0.42
N ALA A 199 19.31 -8.98 0.01
CA ALA A 199 18.09 -8.38 -0.51
C ALA A 199 18.06 -6.85 -0.35
N ALA A 200 17.55 -6.15 -1.37
CA ALA A 200 17.38 -4.70 -1.36
C ALA A 200 16.12 -4.27 -0.57
N GLN A 201 16.10 -3.02 -0.08
CA GLN A 201 14.96 -2.49 0.66
C GLN A 201 13.75 -2.17 -0.25
N ASP A 202 14.02 -1.74 -1.49
CA ASP A 202 13.04 -1.28 -2.46
C ASP A 202 13.53 -1.53 -3.91
N VAL A 203 12.63 -1.38 -4.88
CA VAL A 203 12.93 -1.57 -6.31
C VAL A 203 13.95 -0.53 -6.84
N PRO A 204 13.90 0.76 -6.48
CA PRO A 204 14.93 1.72 -6.87
C PRO A 204 16.35 1.30 -6.47
N ASN A 205 16.51 0.71 -5.28
CA ASN A 205 17.82 0.22 -4.81
C ASN A 205 18.30 -0.98 -5.63
N MET A 206 17.40 -1.92 -6.01
CA MET A 206 17.73 -3.01 -6.93
C MET A 206 18.22 -2.48 -8.28
N THR A 207 17.51 -1.49 -8.83
CA THR A 207 17.86 -0.84 -10.11
C THR A 207 19.25 -0.21 -10.06
N SER A 208 19.56 0.54 -9.00
CA SER A 208 20.87 1.18 -8.84
C SER A 208 22.00 0.14 -8.79
N GLN A 209 21.80 -0.97 -8.08
CA GLN A 209 22.79 -2.04 -8.01
C GLN A 209 23.02 -2.74 -9.35
N LEU A 210 21.95 -2.94 -10.15
CA LEU A 210 22.08 -3.47 -11.52
C LEU A 210 22.81 -2.48 -12.42
N GLN A 211 22.46 -1.20 -12.36
CA GLN A 211 23.09 -0.14 -13.14
C GLN A 211 24.59 0.01 -12.83
N GLU A 212 24.97 -0.11 -11.58
CA GLU A 212 26.35 -0.04 -11.12
C GLU A 212 27.14 -1.34 -11.39
N GLY A 213 26.50 -2.38 -11.90
CA GLY A 213 27.13 -3.69 -12.16
C GLY A 213 27.52 -4.46 -10.89
N LEU A 214 26.90 -4.14 -9.76
CA LEU A 214 27.11 -4.84 -8.49
C LEU A 214 26.39 -6.19 -8.47
N VAL A 215 25.34 -6.33 -9.29
CA VAL A 215 24.61 -7.58 -9.52
C VAL A 215 24.47 -7.83 -11.01
N ASP A 216 24.36 -9.09 -11.42
CA ASP A 216 24.18 -9.49 -12.83
C ASP A 216 22.73 -9.39 -13.28
N ALA A 217 21.76 -9.54 -12.35
CA ALA A 217 20.33 -9.48 -12.64
C ALA A 217 19.50 -9.10 -11.42
N ILE A 218 18.31 -8.55 -11.68
CA ILE A 218 17.25 -8.30 -10.70
C ILE A 218 16.00 -9.11 -11.05
N VAL A 219 15.26 -9.56 -10.02
CA VAL A 219 13.95 -10.21 -10.20
C VAL A 219 12.85 -9.18 -10.02
N LEU A 220 11.93 -9.11 -10.99
CA LEU A 220 10.74 -8.25 -10.94
C LEU A 220 9.51 -9.00 -11.47
N ASP A 221 8.32 -8.51 -11.18
CA ASP A 221 7.15 -8.86 -11.97
C ASP A 221 7.23 -8.23 -13.37
N GLU A 222 6.58 -8.87 -14.34
CA GLU A 222 6.64 -8.45 -15.72
C GLU A 222 6.09 -7.03 -15.94
N ASP A 223 4.98 -6.65 -15.25
CA ASP A 223 4.38 -5.32 -15.41
C ASP A 223 5.35 -4.20 -14.95
N THR A 224 6.00 -4.39 -13.83
CA THR A 224 7.03 -3.47 -13.32
C THR A 224 8.25 -3.42 -14.25
N ALA A 225 8.73 -4.57 -14.69
CA ALA A 225 9.88 -4.65 -15.58
C ALA A 225 9.59 -3.98 -16.95
N GLU A 226 8.44 -4.29 -17.57
CA GLU A 226 8.04 -3.66 -18.84
C GLU A 226 7.88 -2.15 -18.70
N SER A 227 7.21 -1.70 -17.65
CA SER A 227 6.97 -0.28 -17.43
C SER A 227 8.25 0.52 -17.29
N LYS A 228 9.30 -0.07 -16.71
CA LYS A 228 10.55 0.61 -16.38
C LYS A 228 11.64 0.44 -17.44
N TYR A 229 11.73 -0.73 -18.08
CA TYR A 229 12.88 -1.09 -18.90
C TYR A 229 12.57 -1.42 -20.36
N LYS A 230 11.28 -1.44 -20.77
CA LYS A 230 10.88 -1.83 -22.14
C LYS A 230 11.43 -0.89 -23.22
N GLU A 231 11.47 0.40 -22.91
CA GLU A 231 11.93 1.46 -23.82
C GLU A 231 13.37 1.91 -23.51
N ASP A 232 14.09 1.18 -22.65
CA ASP A 232 15.45 1.49 -22.24
C ASP A 232 16.43 0.48 -22.87
N ASP A 233 17.19 0.94 -23.86
CA ASP A 233 18.14 0.12 -24.63
C ASP A 233 19.33 -0.41 -23.79
N ASP A 234 19.55 0.15 -22.60
CA ASP A 234 20.61 -0.27 -21.70
C ASP A 234 20.27 -1.54 -20.93
N TYR A 235 19.00 -1.99 -21.01
CA TYR A 235 18.53 -3.16 -20.27
C TYR A 235 17.80 -4.16 -21.18
N LYS A 236 17.73 -5.41 -20.72
CA LYS A 236 16.99 -6.49 -21.35
C LYS A 236 16.10 -7.19 -20.33
N ILE A 237 14.80 -7.25 -20.63
CA ILE A 237 13.84 -8.06 -19.88
C ILE A 237 13.89 -9.47 -20.48
N LEU A 238 14.08 -10.47 -19.61
CA LEU A 238 14.14 -11.88 -19.98
C LEU A 238 12.91 -12.61 -19.44
N THR A 239 12.00 -12.92 -20.34
CA THR A 239 10.86 -13.82 -20.10
C THR A 239 11.23 -15.23 -20.48
N PHE A 240 10.57 -16.23 -19.90
CA PHE A 240 10.91 -17.63 -20.08
C PHE A 240 9.68 -18.45 -20.49
N ASP A 241 9.89 -19.44 -21.34
CA ASP A 241 8.84 -20.42 -21.69
C ASP A 241 8.36 -21.18 -20.45
N GLU A 242 7.17 -21.79 -20.56
CA GLU A 242 6.60 -22.62 -19.50
C GLU A 242 7.59 -23.69 -19.03
N GLY A 243 7.76 -23.79 -17.73
CA GLY A 243 8.69 -24.70 -17.07
C GLY A 243 10.18 -24.29 -17.10
N LYS A 244 10.51 -23.15 -17.72
CA LYS A 244 11.88 -22.60 -17.73
C LYS A 244 12.06 -21.35 -16.87
N GLY A 245 10.95 -20.70 -16.48
CA GLY A 245 10.90 -19.54 -15.59
C GLY A 245 10.70 -19.92 -14.12
N PHE A 246 10.34 -18.93 -13.33
CA PHE A 246 10.03 -19.11 -11.92
C PHE A 246 8.68 -19.82 -11.72
N THR A 247 8.61 -20.69 -10.71
CA THR A 247 7.35 -21.27 -10.24
C THR A 247 6.72 -20.33 -9.22
N ILE A 248 5.46 -19.94 -9.47
CA ILE A 248 4.74 -18.94 -8.65
C ILE A 248 3.61 -19.63 -7.92
N ASP A 249 3.58 -19.52 -6.59
CA ASP A 249 2.54 -20.05 -5.71
C ASP A 249 1.83 -18.91 -4.96
N MET A 250 1.23 -17.98 -5.71
CA MET A 250 0.43 -16.88 -5.16
C MET A 250 -0.60 -16.39 -6.17
N THR A 251 -1.65 -15.72 -5.67
CA THR A 251 -2.80 -15.29 -6.51
C THR A 251 -2.61 -13.93 -7.14
N GLY A 252 -1.65 -13.14 -6.71
CA GLY A 252 -1.42 -11.76 -7.12
C GLY A 252 -1.63 -10.78 -5.97
N ALA A 253 -1.70 -9.48 -6.28
CA ALA A 253 -1.89 -8.44 -5.28
C ALA A 253 -3.27 -8.50 -4.62
N CYS A 254 -3.30 -8.42 -3.29
CA CYS A 254 -4.48 -8.47 -2.45
C CYS A 254 -4.43 -7.34 -1.41
N VAL A 255 -5.59 -6.93 -0.89
CA VAL A 255 -5.66 -5.97 0.22
C VAL A 255 -5.35 -6.70 1.52
N GLY A 256 -4.32 -6.25 2.25
CA GLY A 256 -3.98 -6.75 3.58
C GLY A 256 -4.84 -6.08 4.65
N ILE A 257 -5.40 -6.87 5.58
CA ILE A 257 -6.34 -6.43 6.62
C ILE A 257 -6.00 -7.18 7.91
N ARG A 258 -6.22 -6.61 9.10
CA ARG A 258 -6.04 -7.33 10.37
C ARG A 258 -6.90 -8.58 10.43
N LEU A 259 -6.41 -9.65 11.06
CA LEU A 259 -7.11 -10.94 11.16
C LEU A 259 -8.51 -10.81 11.79
N GLU A 260 -8.65 -9.93 12.78
CA GLU A 260 -9.89 -9.68 13.51
C GLU A 260 -10.92 -8.82 12.76
N ASP A 261 -10.51 -8.05 11.75
CA ASP A 261 -11.36 -7.11 11.02
C ASP A 261 -12.18 -7.79 9.90
N THR A 262 -12.88 -8.86 10.26
CA THR A 262 -13.65 -9.68 9.31
C THR A 262 -14.75 -8.90 8.58
N THR A 263 -15.31 -7.87 9.21
CA THR A 263 -16.30 -6.98 8.57
C THR A 263 -15.66 -6.15 7.48
N LEU A 264 -14.50 -5.55 7.73
CA LEU A 264 -13.76 -4.78 6.72
C LEU A 264 -13.34 -5.68 5.56
N LEU A 265 -12.82 -6.88 5.85
CA LEU A 265 -12.48 -7.87 4.82
C LEU A 265 -13.67 -8.21 3.91
N LYS A 266 -14.85 -8.43 4.52
CA LYS A 266 -16.07 -8.69 3.75
C LYS A 266 -16.45 -7.51 2.86
N ASN A 267 -16.44 -6.29 3.40
CA ASN A 267 -16.80 -5.08 2.65
C ASN A 267 -15.84 -4.85 1.48
N VAL A 268 -14.53 -5.04 1.68
CA VAL A 268 -13.52 -4.95 0.63
C VAL A 268 -13.78 -6.00 -0.46
N ASN A 269 -14.08 -7.25 -0.11
CA ASN A 269 -14.38 -8.29 -1.09
C ASN A 269 -15.67 -8.02 -1.86
N ASP A 270 -16.71 -7.50 -1.19
CA ASP A 270 -17.98 -7.11 -1.85
C ASP A 270 -17.77 -5.93 -2.82
N ALA A 271 -16.88 -4.99 -2.47
CA ALA A 271 -16.48 -3.88 -3.34
C ALA A 271 -15.66 -4.38 -4.55
N LEU A 272 -14.66 -5.25 -4.32
CA LEU A 272 -13.85 -5.84 -5.38
C LEU A 272 -14.67 -6.64 -6.39
N ALA A 273 -15.72 -7.33 -5.94
CA ALA A 273 -16.62 -8.09 -6.81
C ALA A 273 -17.41 -7.19 -7.79
N GLN A 274 -17.51 -5.89 -7.52
CA GLN A 274 -18.17 -4.91 -8.39
C GLN A 274 -17.23 -4.23 -9.38
N ILE A 275 -15.91 -4.53 -9.32
CA ILE A 275 -14.90 -3.97 -10.22
C ILE A 275 -14.51 -5.06 -11.20
N ASP A 276 -14.94 -4.93 -12.44
CA ASP A 276 -14.67 -5.89 -13.50
C ASP A 276 -13.20 -5.84 -13.99
N THR A 277 -12.79 -6.87 -14.72
CA THR A 277 -11.44 -6.99 -15.26
C THR A 277 -11.09 -5.84 -16.20
N SER A 278 -12.02 -5.41 -17.05
CA SER A 278 -11.76 -4.34 -18.02
C SER A 278 -11.49 -3.00 -17.35
N THR A 279 -12.18 -2.72 -16.23
CA THR A 279 -11.90 -1.55 -15.40
C THR A 279 -10.51 -1.63 -14.80
N ARG A 280 -10.11 -2.77 -14.26
CA ARG A 280 -8.76 -2.98 -13.69
C ARG A 280 -7.67 -2.82 -14.74
N GLU A 281 -7.86 -3.40 -15.94
CA GLU A 281 -6.94 -3.26 -17.09
C GLU A 281 -6.76 -1.80 -17.47
N LYS A 282 -7.87 -1.05 -17.61
CA LYS A 282 -7.83 0.37 -17.92
C LYS A 282 -7.04 1.18 -16.88
N LEU A 283 -7.28 0.94 -15.60
CA LEU A 283 -6.57 1.64 -14.52
C LEU A 283 -5.06 1.32 -14.52
N MET A 284 -4.67 0.08 -14.82
CA MET A 284 -3.26 -0.28 -14.94
C MET A 284 -2.61 0.41 -16.14
N GLU A 285 -3.27 0.46 -17.29
CA GLU A 285 -2.74 1.18 -18.48
C GLU A 285 -2.64 2.69 -18.24
N GLU A 286 -3.61 3.28 -17.53
CA GLU A 286 -3.53 4.69 -17.10
C GLU A 286 -2.37 4.92 -16.14
N ALA A 287 -2.14 4.03 -15.19
CA ALA A 287 -1.00 4.10 -14.27
C ALA A 287 0.33 4.02 -15.02
N LYS A 288 0.48 3.07 -15.96
CA LYS A 288 1.67 2.95 -16.81
C LYS A 288 1.93 4.22 -17.65
N ALA A 289 0.86 4.84 -18.18
CA ALA A 289 0.98 6.06 -18.99
C ALA A 289 1.42 7.28 -18.16
N ASN A 290 1.09 7.33 -16.87
CA ASN A 290 1.40 8.43 -15.95
C ASN A 290 2.72 8.25 -15.20
N MET A 291 3.36 7.10 -15.33
CA MET A 291 4.60 6.78 -14.62
C MET A 291 5.72 7.78 -14.97
N PRO A 292 6.53 8.20 -13.97
CA PRO A 292 7.71 9.04 -14.24
C PRO A 292 8.68 8.32 -15.16
N LYS A 293 9.18 9.08 -16.15
CA LYS A 293 10.14 8.58 -17.16
C LYS A 293 11.56 8.68 -16.63
#